data_c8c6459ce111c97d13e3c8e266b63e43
#
_entry.id   c8c6459ce111c97d13e3c8e266b63e43
#
_cell.length_a   1.000
_cell.length_b   1.000
_cell.length_c   1.000
_cell.angle_alpha   90.00
_cell.angle_beta   90.00
_cell.angle_gamma   90.00
#
_symmetry.space_group_name_H-M   'P 1'
#
loop_
_entity.id
_entity.type
_entity.pdbx_description
1 polymer ?
#
loop_
_entity_poly.entity_id
_entity_poly.type
_entity_poly.pdbx_seq_one_letter_code
_entity_poly.pdbx_strand_id
1 'polypeptide(L)'
;MPADGNFVTAIQRGNHKAGEIQGQTRQHSRLINLLGVKQLLIGVNKMDCDTAGYKKDRYDEISAEMINMLQKVGWKKEFILQSTPILPISGWMGDNLLKKSANMSWWNGQDIVVQDQKKGTEKLHIDTVQDALNDMARPPVRPTDAAMRLPVSGIYKIKGVGDVIAGRVEQGMVKPGEEVPCFCAFLQARCEL
;
A
#
# COMPACT_ATOMS: atom_id res chain seq x y z
N MET A 1 8.71 -6.32 -5.50
CA MET A 1 8.53 -7.05 -6.80
C MET A 1 9.83 -7.67 -7.21
N PRO A 2 9.97 -8.98 -7.44
CA PRO A 2 11.23 -9.57 -7.86
C PRO A 2 11.49 -9.35 -9.35
N ALA A 3 12.72 -8.99 -9.74
CA ALA A 3 13.14 -8.88 -11.14
C ALA A 3 13.65 -10.22 -11.72
N ASP A 4 13.78 -11.23 -10.88
CA ASP A 4 14.18 -12.59 -11.26
C ASP A 4 13.05 -13.38 -11.96
N GLY A 5 13.30 -14.65 -12.27
CA GLY A 5 12.32 -15.53 -12.92
C GLY A 5 10.99 -15.74 -12.16
N ASN A 6 10.93 -15.38 -10.88
CA ASN A 6 9.72 -15.48 -10.06
C ASN A 6 8.70 -14.35 -10.31
N PHE A 7 9.04 -13.38 -11.17
CA PHE A 7 8.14 -12.26 -11.48
C PHE A 7 6.80 -12.75 -12.02
N VAL A 8 6.79 -13.62 -13.02
CA VAL A 8 5.57 -14.14 -13.67
C VAL A 8 4.67 -14.84 -12.65
N THR A 9 5.26 -15.69 -11.81
CA THR A 9 4.54 -16.38 -10.73
C THR A 9 3.95 -15.42 -9.72
N ALA A 10 4.67 -14.34 -9.38
CA ALA A 10 4.21 -13.36 -8.41
C ALA A 10 2.97 -12.55 -8.85
N ILE A 11 2.77 -12.38 -10.17
CA ILE A 11 1.65 -11.61 -10.74
C ILE A 11 0.57 -12.47 -11.40
N GLN A 12 0.76 -13.78 -11.52
CA GLN A 12 -0.16 -14.68 -12.22
C GLN A 12 -1.59 -14.57 -11.67
N ARG A 13 -2.56 -14.77 -12.56
CA ARG A 13 -3.99 -14.67 -12.20
C ARG A 13 -4.46 -15.88 -11.40
N GLY A 14 -3.84 -17.05 -11.63
CA GLY A 14 -4.29 -18.33 -11.10
C GLY A 14 -5.64 -18.77 -11.67
N ASN A 15 -5.89 -20.05 -11.62
CA ASN A 15 -7.19 -20.64 -11.98
C ASN A 15 -7.61 -21.58 -10.85
N HIS A 16 -8.54 -21.12 -9.98
CA HIS A 16 -9.01 -21.91 -8.86
C HIS A 16 -9.66 -23.24 -9.27
N LYS A 17 -10.28 -23.32 -10.47
CA LYS A 17 -10.87 -24.56 -10.98
C LYS A 17 -9.80 -25.58 -11.38
N ALA A 18 -8.61 -25.13 -11.77
CA ALA A 18 -7.48 -25.95 -12.09
C ALA A 18 -6.50 -26.15 -10.91
N GLY A 19 -6.84 -25.66 -9.71
CA GLY A 19 -5.96 -25.72 -8.53
C GLY A 19 -4.77 -24.76 -8.57
N GLU A 20 -4.73 -23.83 -9.51
CA GLU A 20 -3.64 -22.87 -9.62
C GLU A 20 -3.83 -21.74 -8.60
N ILE A 21 -2.75 -21.44 -7.86
CA ILE A 21 -2.73 -20.38 -6.85
C ILE A 21 -2.48 -19.03 -7.52
N GLN A 22 -3.23 -18.02 -7.10
CA GLN A 22 -3.00 -16.64 -7.51
C GLN A 22 -1.66 -16.14 -6.96
N GLY A 23 -0.91 -15.37 -7.77
CA GLY A 23 0.37 -14.81 -7.35
C GLY A 23 0.23 -13.85 -6.15
N GLN A 24 1.19 -13.93 -5.23
CA GLN A 24 1.14 -13.17 -3.96
C GLN A 24 1.06 -11.65 -4.18
N THR A 25 1.83 -11.11 -5.12
CA THR A 25 1.80 -9.65 -5.40
C THR A 25 0.42 -9.20 -5.87
N ARG A 26 -0.24 -10.00 -6.68
CA ARG A 26 -1.62 -9.72 -7.10
C ARG A 26 -2.60 -9.77 -5.93
N GLN A 27 -2.49 -10.76 -5.05
CA GLN A 27 -3.34 -10.88 -3.85
C GLN A 27 -3.14 -9.68 -2.92
N HIS A 28 -1.88 -9.32 -2.63
CA HIS A 28 -1.57 -8.17 -1.78
C HIS A 28 -2.05 -6.86 -2.40
N SER A 29 -1.84 -6.66 -3.71
CA SER A 29 -2.32 -5.47 -4.41
C SER A 29 -3.84 -5.31 -4.32
N ARG A 30 -4.58 -6.43 -4.42
CA ARG A 30 -6.03 -6.41 -4.24
C ARG A 30 -6.44 -6.08 -2.81
N LEU A 31 -5.75 -6.67 -1.83
CA LEU A 31 -6.03 -6.43 -0.42
C LEU A 31 -5.83 -4.96 -0.04
N ILE A 32 -4.69 -4.37 -0.39
CA ILE A 32 -4.40 -2.96 -0.07
C ILE A 32 -5.34 -2.00 -0.81
N ASN A 33 -5.80 -2.35 -2.02
CA ASN A 33 -6.82 -1.58 -2.73
C ASN A 33 -8.17 -1.63 -2.00
N LEU A 34 -8.60 -2.80 -1.55
CA LEU A 34 -9.84 -2.98 -0.78
C LEU A 34 -9.78 -2.26 0.58
N LEU A 35 -8.61 -2.20 1.19
CA LEU A 35 -8.38 -1.45 2.43
C LEU A 35 -8.32 0.07 2.23
N GLY A 36 -8.44 0.55 0.99
CA GLY A 36 -8.48 1.97 0.68
C GLY A 36 -7.15 2.70 0.88
N VAL A 37 -6.02 2.01 0.71
CA VAL A 37 -4.68 2.62 0.78
C VAL A 37 -4.56 3.69 -0.31
N LYS A 38 -4.15 4.90 0.08
CA LYS A 38 -4.12 6.08 -0.80
C LYS A 38 -2.73 6.44 -1.33
N GLN A 39 -1.69 5.81 -0.81
CA GLN A 39 -0.30 6.05 -1.23
C GLN A 39 0.36 4.70 -1.50
N LEU A 40 1.01 4.56 -2.64
CA LEU A 40 1.62 3.32 -3.08
C LEU A 40 3.01 3.61 -3.63
N LEU A 41 3.98 2.84 -3.18
CA LEU A 41 5.34 2.80 -3.69
C LEU A 41 5.64 1.38 -4.18
N ILE A 42 6.20 1.24 -5.36
CA ILE A 42 6.55 -0.06 -5.96
C ILE A 42 8.05 -0.14 -6.15
N GLY A 43 8.68 -1.11 -5.50
CA GLY A 43 10.09 -1.45 -5.74
C GLY A 43 10.22 -2.67 -6.65
N VAL A 44 10.89 -2.52 -7.78
CA VAL A 44 11.34 -3.63 -8.62
C VAL A 44 12.67 -4.10 -8.05
N ASN A 45 12.63 -5.10 -7.19
CA ASN A 45 13.77 -5.57 -6.43
C ASN A 45 14.56 -6.67 -7.15
N LYS A 46 15.78 -6.90 -6.71
CA LYS A 46 16.74 -7.87 -7.27
C LYS A 46 17.21 -7.48 -8.68
N MET A 47 17.39 -6.18 -8.92
CA MET A 47 17.97 -5.72 -10.19
C MET A 47 19.40 -6.20 -10.41
N ASP A 48 20.07 -6.64 -9.34
CA ASP A 48 21.40 -7.26 -9.31
C ASP A 48 21.44 -8.71 -9.78
N CYS A 49 20.28 -9.40 -9.91
CA CYS A 49 20.27 -10.79 -10.34
C CYS A 49 20.69 -10.96 -11.81
N ASP A 50 21.21 -12.14 -12.16
CA ASP A 50 21.71 -12.47 -13.52
C ASP A 50 20.65 -12.24 -14.60
N THR A 51 19.38 -12.51 -14.30
CA THR A 51 18.26 -12.33 -15.24
C THR A 51 17.98 -10.86 -15.52
N ALA A 52 18.15 -9.99 -14.54
CA ALA A 52 17.91 -8.56 -14.69
C ALA A 52 19.18 -7.82 -15.11
N GLY A 53 20.34 -8.15 -14.51
CA GLY A 53 21.65 -7.58 -14.84
C GLY A 53 21.66 -6.05 -14.91
N TYR A 54 20.89 -5.39 -14.05
CA TYR A 54 20.71 -3.94 -14.02
C TYR A 54 20.18 -3.32 -15.33
N LYS A 55 19.57 -4.15 -16.21
CA LYS A 55 19.13 -3.70 -17.55
C LYS A 55 17.82 -2.94 -17.50
N LYS A 56 17.75 -1.86 -18.26
CA LYS A 56 16.55 -1.04 -18.40
C LYS A 56 15.39 -1.82 -19.01
N ASP A 57 15.65 -2.64 -20.05
CA ASP A 57 14.61 -3.40 -20.75
C ASP A 57 13.82 -4.31 -19.79
N ARG A 58 14.53 -4.96 -18.87
CA ARG A 58 13.89 -5.81 -17.85
C ARG A 58 13.05 -5.01 -16.87
N TYR A 59 13.52 -3.84 -16.48
CA TYR A 59 12.75 -2.93 -15.63
C TYR A 59 11.49 -2.42 -16.36
N ASP A 60 11.62 -2.03 -17.62
CA ASP A 60 10.49 -1.53 -18.42
C ASP A 60 9.42 -2.60 -18.62
N GLU A 61 9.81 -3.85 -18.91
CA GLU A 61 8.91 -5.01 -18.98
C GLU A 61 8.11 -5.20 -17.70
N ILE A 62 8.82 -5.25 -16.56
CA ILE A 62 8.21 -5.49 -15.24
C ILE A 62 7.28 -4.33 -14.86
N SER A 63 7.69 -3.10 -15.12
CA SER A 63 6.91 -1.90 -14.81
C SER A 63 5.62 -1.85 -15.61
N ALA A 64 5.67 -2.17 -16.90
CA ALA A 64 4.50 -2.24 -17.77
C ALA A 64 3.50 -3.30 -17.30
N GLU A 65 3.98 -4.50 -16.96
CA GLU A 65 3.12 -5.57 -16.45
C GLU A 65 2.54 -5.25 -15.07
N MET A 66 3.29 -4.57 -14.21
CA MET A 66 2.77 -4.09 -12.92
C MET A 66 1.64 -3.10 -13.10
N ILE A 67 1.79 -2.13 -13.99
CA ILE A 67 0.74 -1.15 -14.30
C ILE A 67 -0.51 -1.88 -14.80
N ASN A 68 -0.37 -2.81 -15.75
CA ASN A 68 -1.46 -3.62 -16.25
C ASN A 68 -2.16 -4.43 -15.15
N MET A 69 -1.38 -5.07 -14.29
CA MET A 69 -1.90 -5.87 -13.19
C MET A 69 -2.68 -5.02 -12.18
N LEU A 70 -2.15 -3.86 -11.80
CA LEU A 70 -2.81 -2.93 -10.88
C LEU A 70 -4.14 -2.41 -11.44
N GLN A 71 -4.18 -2.07 -12.73
CA GLN A 71 -5.44 -1.66 -13.40
C GLN A 71 -6.48 -2.78 -13.38
N LYS A 72 -6.08 -4.02 -13.68
CA LYS A 72 -6.96 -5.20 -13.62
C LYS A 72 -7.44 -5.54 -12.21
N VAL A 73 -6.71 -5.14 -11.18
CA VAL A 73 -7.09 -5.28 -9.76
C VAL A 73 -8.09 -4.22 -9.32
N GLY A 74 -8.18 -3.08 -10.03
CA GLY A 74 -9.15 -2.02 -9.75
C GLY A 74 -8.55 -0.67 -9.37
N TRP A 75 -7.23 -0.50 -9.48
CA TRP A 75 -6.59 0.79 -9.27
C TRP A 75 -6.84 1.73 -10.45
N LYS A 76 -7.08 3.02 -10.17
CA LYS A 76 -7.27 4.02 -11.22
C LYS A 76 -5.96 4.25 -11.99
N LYS A 77 -6.04 4.27 -13.33
CA LYS A 77 -4.88 4.46 -14.20
C LYS A 77 -4.13 5.75 -13.89
N GLU A 78 -4.84 6.84 -13.68
CA GLU A 78 -4.27 8.15 -13.35
C GLU A 78 -3.47 8.11 -12.04
N PHE A 79 -4.00 7.45 -11.01
CA PHE A 79 -3.30 7.27 -9.75
C PHE A 79 -2.00 6.48 -9.92
N ILE A 80 -2.01 5.39 -10.70
CA ILE A 80 -0.82 4.57 -10.92
C ILE A 80 0.25 5.37 -11.67
N LEU A 81 -0.12 6.10 -12.73
CA LEU A 81 0.83 6.80 -13.57
C LEU A 81 1.36 8.10 -12.97
N GLN A 82 0.53 8.80 -12.19
CA GLN A 82 0.88 10.12 -11.68
C GLN A 82 1.38 10.12 -10.25
N SER A 83 0.86 9.22 -9.41
CA SER A 83 1.10 9.28 -7.96
C SER A 83 1.80 8.05 -7.38
N THR A 84 2.13 7.05 -8.22
CA THR A 84 2.77 5.82 -7.76
C THR A 84 4.15 5.70 -8.37
N PRO A 85 5.24 5.99 -7.63
CA PRO A 85 6.58 5.76 -8.12
C PRO A 85 6.88 4.26 -8.22
N ILE A 86 7.55 3.87 -9.31
CA ILE A 86 8.04 2.51 -9.54
C ILE A 86 9.56 2.60 -9.61
N LEU A 87 10.25 2.11 -8.60
CA LEU A 87 11.70 2.26 -8.44
C LEU A 87 12.44 0.97 -8.75
N PRO A 88 13.48 0.98 -9.60
CA PRO A 88 14.39 -0.15 -9.72
C PRO A 88 15.33 -0.18 -8.52
N ILE A 89 15.35 -1.27 -7.77
CA ILE A 89 16.15 -1.39 -6.56
C ILE A 89 16.90 -2.73 -6.47
N SER A 90 17.97 -2.74 -5.71
CA SER A 90 18.54 -3.97 -5.16
C SER A 90 18.60 -3.86 -3.63
N GLY A 91 17.76 -4.65 -2.97
CA GLY A 91 17.77 -4.72 -1.51
C GLY A 91 19.05 -5.37 -0.96
N TRP A 92 19.73 -6.19 -1.75
CA TRP A 92 20.97 -6.87 -1.36
C TRP A 92 22.18 -5.95 -1.50
N MET A 93 22.31 -5.26 -2.62
CA MET A 93 23.43 -4.35 -2.90
C MET A 93 23.23 -2.94 -2.37
N GLY A 94 21.99 -2.59 -1.97
CA GLY A 94 21.67 -1.24 -1.49
C GLY A 94 21.37 -0.23 -2.60
N ASP A 95 21.27 -0.66 -3.86
CA ASP A 95 21.06 0.21 -5.01
C ASP A 95 19.69 0.90 -4.97
N ASN A 96 19.68 2.21 -5.13
CA ASN A 96 18.50 3.09 -5.09
C ASN A 96 17.67 2.98 -3.79
N LEU A 97 18.27 2.52 -2.69
CA LEU A 97 17.63 2.57 -1.38
C LEU A 97 17.85 3.93 -0.70
N LEU A 98 19.11 4.27 -0.41
CA LEU A 98 19.49 5.52 0.25
C LEU A 98 20.13 6.50 -0.74
N LYS A 99 20.86 5.98 -1.73
CA LYS A 99 21.58 6.75 -2.73
C LYS A 99 21.32 6.18 -4.11
N LYS A 100 21.38 7.04 -5.11
CA LYS A 100 21.28 6.65 -6.52
C LYS A 100 22.38 5.67 -6.88
N SER A 101 21.98 4.59 -7.56
CA SER A 101 22.90 3.52 -7.98
C SER A 101 23.78 3.95 -9.15
N ALA A 102 25.07 3.65 -9.06
CA ALA A 102 25.98 3.78 -10.19
C ALA A 102 25.79 2.70 -11.26
N ASN A 103 25.23 1.53 -10.85
CA ASN A 103 24.99 0.38 -11.74
C ASN A 103 23.80 0.58 -12.68
N MET A 104 22.92 1.52 -12.36
CA MET A 104 21.73 1.86 -13.15
C MET A 104 21.78 3.30 -13.63
N SER A 105 22.81 3.63 -14.44
CA SER A 105 23.04 4.98 -14.98
C SER A 105 21.87 5.51 -15.84
N TRP A 106 21.04 4.62 -16.37
CA TRP A 106 19.83 4.95 -17.12
C TRP A 106 18.68 5.42 -16.25
N TRP A 107 18.75 5.19 -14.93
CA TRP A 107 17.71 5.63 -13.99
C TRP A 107 17.91 7.10 -13.64
N ASN A 108 16.97 7.93 -14.05
CA ASN A 108 16.98 9.37 -13.80
C ASN A 108 15.88 9.83 -12.83
N GLY A 109 15.38 8.88 -12.00
CA GLY A 109 14.26 9.17 -11.12
C GLY A 109 12.91 9.18 -11.85
N GLN A 110 11.86 9.44 -11.09
CA GLN A 110 10.50 9.54 -11.58
C GLN A 110 9.81 10.75 -10.96
N ASP A 111 9.18 11.57 -11.82
CA ASP A 111 8.35 12.67 -11.36
C ASP A 111 6.95 12.13 -11.01
N ILE A 112 6.49 12.48 -9.83
CA ILE A 112 5.17 12.11 -9.33
C ILE A 112 4.39 13.32 -8.85
N VAL A 113 3.08 13.16 -8.76
CA VAL A 113 2.15 14.16 -8.26
C VAL A 113 1.53 13.66 -6.97
N VAL A 114 1.76 14.37 -5.89
CA VAL A 114 1.20 14.06 -4.58
C VAL A 114 0.15 15.10 -4.22
N GLN A 115 -1.01 14.63 -3.78
CA GLN A 115 -2.05 15.52 -3.25
C GLN A 115 -1.84 15.67 -1.74
N ASP A 116 -1.41 16.85 -1.32
CA ASP A 116 -1.38 17.23 0.09
C ASP A 116 -2.66 18.00 0.43
N GLN A 117 -3.33 17.59 1.51
CA GLN A 117 -4.59 18.24 1.92
C GLN A 117 -4.39 19.68 2.42
N LYS A 118 -3.17 20.04 2.83
CA LYS A 118 -2.85 21.40 3.33
C LYS A 118 -2.21 22.28 2.26
N LYS A 119 -1.38 21.70 1.38
CA LYS A 119 -0.57 22.42 0.39
C LYS A 119 -1.11 22.30 -1.05
N GLY A 120 -2.12 21.46 -1.28
CA GLY A 120 -2.64 21.20 -2.62
C GLY A 120 -1.81 20.16 -3.38
N THR A 121 -1.71 20.32 -4.70
CA THR A 121 -1.00 19.38 -5.58
C THR A 121 0.46 19.78 -5.67
N GLU A 122 1.37 18.89 -5.29
CA GLU A 122 2.81 19.07 -5.32
C GLU A 122 3.45 18.08 -6.31
N LYS A 123 4.40 18.54 -7.13
CA LYS A 123 5.22 17.67 -7.98
C LYS A 123 6.52 17.37 -7.27
N LEU A 124 6.85 16.10 -7.17
CA LEU A 124 8.05 15.60 -6.51
C LEU A 124 8.86 14.77 -7.49
N HIS A 125 10.17 14.88 -7.39
CA HIS A 125 11.11 14.03 -8.10
C HIS A 125 11.64 12.97 -7.15
N ILE A 126 11.53 11.69 -7.50
CA ILE A 126 11.90 10.56 -6.65
C ILE A 126 12.99 9.75 -7.34
N ASP A 127 14.16 9.74 -6.77
CA ASP A 127 15.31 8.94 -7.21
C ASP A 127 15.45 7.64 -6.42
N THR A 128 15.18 7.68 -5.11
CA THR A 128 15.45 6.58 -4.18
C THR A 128 14.23 6.24 -3.33
N VAL A 129 14.29 5.09 -2.66
CA VAL A 129 13.26 4.70 -1.67
C VAL A 129 13.23 5.69 -0.51
N GLN A 130 14.38 6.22 -0.11
CA GLN A 130 14.47 7.22 0.97
C GLN A 130 13.75 8.51 0.59
N ASP A 131 13.92 9.00 -0.63
CA ASP A 131 13.20 10.18 -1.12
C ASP A 131 11.69 9.95 -1.11
N ALA A 132 11.27 8.78 -1.62
CA ALA A 132 9.84 8.41 -1.59
C ALA A 132 9.27 8.39 -0.17
N LEU A 133 10.00 7.87 0.80
CA LEU A 133 9.54 7.83 2.20
C LEU A 133 9.55 9.20 2.87
N ASN A 134 10.53 10.04 2.58
CA ASN A 134 10.65 11.36 3.20
C ASN A 134 9.69 12.38 2.56
N ASP A 135 9.61 12.40 1.24
CA ASP A 135 8.95 13.47 0.50
C ASP A 135 7.52 13.10 0.06
N MET A 136 7.28 11.84 -0.33
CA MET A 136 5.97 11.39 -0.79
C MET A 136 5.07 10.93 0.35
N ALA A 137 5.60 10.20 1.34
CA ALA A 137 4.76 9.62 2.39
C ALA A 137 4.19 10.71 3.31
N ARG A 138 2.87 10.85 3.30
CA ARG A 138 2.14 11.80 4.15
C ARG A 138 1.28 11.04 5.17
N PRO A 139 1.31 11.43 6.45
CA PRO A 139 0.38 10.89 7.42
C PRO A 139 -1.06 11.16 6.98
N PRO A 140 -1.96 10.19 7.09
CA PRO A 140 -3.37 10.41 6.78
C PRO A 140 -3.96 11.45 7.75
N VAL A 141 -4.77 12.35 7.22
CA VAL A 141 -5.52 13.27 8.07
C VAL A 141 -6.55 12.47 8.85
N ARG A 142 -6.50 12.62 10.16
CA ARG A 142 -7.43 11.98 11.10
C ARG A 142 -8.43 13.03 11.57
N PRO A 143 -9.73 12.87 11.27
CA PRO A 143 -10.76 13.81 11.70
C PRO A 143 -11.07 13.61 13.19
N THR A 144 -10.23 14.15 14.06
CA THR A 144 -10.36 14.05 15.53
C THR A 144 -11.55 14.83 16.07
N ASP A 145 -11.92 15.90 15.40
CA ASP A 145 -13.01 16.81 15.82
C ASP A 145 -14.39 16.33 15.36
N ALA A 146 -14.45 15.26 14.59
CA ALA A 146 -15.70 14.65 14.16
C ALA A 146 -16.29 13.73 15.24
N ALA A 147 -17.59 13.43 15.11
CA ALA A 147 -18.22 12.45 15.99
C ALA A 147 -17.50 11.09 15.91
N MET A 148 -17.27 10.48 17.05
CA MET A 148 -16.57 9.19 17.13
C MET A 148 -17.33 8.11 16.35
N ARG A 149 -16.60 7.38 15.52
CA ARG A 149 -17.09 6.21 14.80
C ARG A 149 -16.07 5.07 14.90
N LEU A 150 -16.55 3.96 15.43
CA LEU A 150 -15.79 2.73 15.60
C LEU A 150 -16.61 1.57 15.02
N PRO A 151 -16.32 1.14 13.76
CA PRO A 151 -16.88 -0.08 13.22
C PRO A 151 -16.47 -1.29 14.07
N VAL A 152 -17.46 -2.03 14.56
CA VAL A 152 -17.20 -3.23 15.37
C VAL A 152 -16.71 -4.34 14.46
N SER A 153 -15.50 -4.86 14.71
CA SER A 153 -14.89 -5.98 13.98
C SER A 153 -15.02 -7.32 14.70
N GLY A 154 -15.27 -7.31 16.00
CA GLY A 154 -15.45 -8.52 16.77
C GLY A 154 -16.03 -8.26 18.15
N ILE A 155 -16.68 -9.29 18.72
CA ILE A 155 -17.18 -9.31 20.09
C ILE A 155 -16.61 -10.55 20.75
N TYR A 156 -15.96 -10.37 21.91
CA TYR A 156 -15.26 -11.43 22.62
C TYR A 156 -15.80 -11.54 24.04
N LYS A 157 -16.11 -12.77 24.49
CA LYS A 157 -16.42 -13.05 25.89
C LYS A 157 -15.16 -13.36 26.68
N ILE A 158 -14.79 -12.48 27.60
CA ILE A 158 -13.60 -12.66 28.42
C ILE A 158 -14.07 -12.97 29.86
N LYS A 159 -13.65 -14.13 30.38
CA LYS A 159 -14.00 -14.55 31.75
C LYS A 159 -13.49 -13.53 32.78
N GLY A 160 -14.41 -13.00 33.62
CA GLY A 160 -14.08 -12.00 34.63
C GLY A 160 -14.14 -10.53 34.14
N VAL A 161 -14.26 -10.29 32.88
CA VAL A 161 -14.39 -8.94 32.29
C VAL A 161 -15.78 -8.73 31.65
N GLY A 162 -16.34 -9.76 31.02
CA GLY A 162 -17.62 -9.68 30.34
C GLY A 162 -17.47 -9.68 28.81
N ASP A 163 -18.41 -9.02 28.14
CA ASP A 163 -18.40 -8.89 26.67
C ASP A 163 -17.52 -7.71 26.26
N VAL A 164 -16.47 -7.99 25.50
CA VAL A 164 -15.52 -6.99 24.98
C VAL A 164 -15.77 -6.77 23.50
N ILE A 165 -16.02 -5.51 23.13
CA ILE A 165 -16.22 -5.09 21.74
C ILE A 165 -14.89 -4.58 21.19
N ALA A 166 -14.44 -5.14 20.07
CA ALA A 166 -13.23 -4.73 19.40
C ALA A 166 -13.53 -4.05 18.06
N GLY A 167 -12.78 -3.01 17.77
CA GLY A 167 -12.88 -2.26 16.52
C GLY A 167 -11.76 -1.26 16.39
N ARG A 168 -11.76 -0.55 15.26
CA ARG A 168 -10.81 0.52 14.98
C ARG A 168 -11.53 1.86 14.94
N VAL A 169 -11.06 2.83 15.69
CA VAL A 169 -11.58 4.20 15.59
C VAL A 169 -11.24 4.79 14.23
N GLU A 170 -12.24 4.99 13.38
CA GLU A 170 -12.08 5.56 12.03
C GLU A 170 -12.14 7.09 12.04
N GLN A 171 -12.88 7.68 12.94
CA GLN A 171 -12.94 9.13 13.15
C GLN A 171 -13.34 9.47 14.58
N GLY A 172 -13.08 10.72 14.97
CA GLY A 172 -13.31 11.19 16.32
C GLY A 172 -12.26 10.72 17.31
N MET A 173 -12.55 10.88 18.57
CA MET A 173 -11.71 10.54 19.69
C MET A 173 -12.55 9.87 20.79
N VAL A 174 -11.96 8.94 21.52
CA VAL A 174 -12.59 8.28 22.68
C VAL A 174 -11.56 8.13 23.78
N LYS A 175 -12.00 8.32 25.03
CA LYS A 175 -11.16 8.18 26.22
C LYS A 175 -11.66 7.01 27.08
N PRO A 176 -10.79 6.36 27.83
CA PRO A 176 -11.21 5.36 28.82
C PRO A 176 -12.22 5.96 29.81
N GLY A 177 -13.28 5.20 30.11
CA GLY A 177 -14.36 5.62 31.00
C GLY A 177 -15.45 6.45 30.36
N GLU A 178 -15.42 6.68 29.05
CA GLU A 178 -16.51 7.34 28.33
C GLU A 178 -17.60 6.33 27.93
N GLU A 179 -18.86 6.69 28.16
CA GLU A 179 -20.00 5.95 27.63
C GLU A 179 -20.16 6.23 26.13
N VAL A 180 -20.20 5.17 25.32
CA VAL A 180 -20.42 5.29 23.89
C VAL A 180 -21.70 4.60 23.46
N PRO A 181 -22.53 5.24 22.60
CA PRO A 181 -23.71 4.59 22.06
C PRO A 181 -23.31 3.54 21.03
N CYS A 182 -23.76 2.31 21.21
CA CYS A 182 -23.61 1.24 20.24
C CYS A 182 -24.86 1.16 19.34
N PHE A 183 -24.66 1.32 18.04
CA PHE A 183 -25.72 1.21 17.04
C PHE A 183 -25.58 -0.11 16.29
N CYS A 184 -26.60 -0.94 16.35
CA CYS A 184 -26.75 -2.06 15.44
C CYS A 184 -28.11 -1.94 14.75
N ALA A 185 -28.29 -2.62 13.63
CA ALA A 185 -29.50 -2.51 12.81
C ALA A 185 -30.81 -2.81 13.60
N PHE A 186 -30.71 -3.44 14.77
CA PHE A 186 -31.84 -3.90 15.58
C PHE A 186 -31.79 -3.53 17.06
N LEU A 187 -30.70 -2.96 17.57
CA LEU A 187 -30.53 -2.68 19.00
C LEU A 187 -29.68 -1.42 19.21
N GLN A 188 -30.20 -0.51 20.06
CA GLN A 188 -29.41 0.55 20.67
C GLN A 188 -28.95 0.08 22.05
N ALA A 189 -27.65 -0.07 22.27
CA ALA A 189 -27.07 -0.38 23.56
C ALA A 189 -26.03 0.70 23.93
N ARG A 190 -25.83 0.94 25.23
CA ARG A 190 -24.70 1.75 25.72
C ARG A 190 -23.59 0.81 26.13
N CYS A 191 -22.38 1.14 25.78
CA CYS A 191 -21.18 0.43 26.19
C CYS A 191 -20.27 1.38 26.98
N GLU A 192 -19.71 0.93 28.09
CA GLU A 192 -18.61 1.59 28.79
C GLU A 192 -17.28 1.11 28.21
N LEU A 193 -16.34 2.01 28.02
CA LEU A 193 -15.01 1.75 27.47
C LEU A 193 -13.95 1.77 28.55
#